data_393be9055decc6beba930cdaa26e1965
#
_entry.id   393be9055decc6beba930cdaa26e1965
#
_cell.length_a   1.000
_cell.length_b   1.000
_cell.length_c   1.000
_cell.angle_alpha   90.00
_cell.angle_beta   90.00
_cell.angle_gamma   90.00
#
_symmetry.space_group_name_H-M   'P 1'
#
loop_
_entity.id
_entity.type
_entity.pdbx_description
1 polymer ?
#
loop_
_entity_poly.entity_id
_entity_poly.type
_entity_poly.pdbx_seq_one_letter_code
_entity_poly.pdbx_strand_id
1 'polypeptide(L)'
;DPAVVMYVKQHENPIPLNWDAETLVTNYFQCNYWGKKGANRAVLARELSLDEIIHIKEHADVEIEVQVHGMTCMFQSKRMLLGNYYTFQERQMKIERQHDQGDLLLYDEERDNKYPVFEDYNGTHIMSPNDICLIEELESFFEAGIDAFKIDGILQSEEYINVVTEQYREAIDLFNEDPDAYEDEKFMLVDPIEEIQPEHRPFDEGFLYKQTVY
;
A
#
# COMPACT_ATOMS: atom_id res chain seq x y z
N ASP A 1 11.19 8.59 -10.53
CA ASP A 1 11.68 8.95 -11.89
C ASP A 1 13.09 8.40 -12.09
N PRO A 2 13.36 7.62 -13.17
CA PRO A 2 14.68 7.04 -13.45
C PRO A 2 15.83 8.07 -13.54
N ALA A 3 15.56 9.25 -14.08
CA ALA A 3 16.56 10.30 -14.22
C ALA A 3 17.02 10.83 -12.86
N VAL A 4 16.11 10.92 -11.88
CA VAL A 4 16.45 11.33 -10.50
C VAL A 4 17.37 10.31 -9.85
N VAL A 5 17.07 9.00 -9.98
CA VAL A 5 17.91 7.92 -9.44
C VAL A 5 19.33 8.02 -10.01
N MET A 6 19.45 8.16 -11.34
CA MET A 6 20.74 8.26 -12.00
C MET A 6 21.50 9.54 -11.62
N TYR A 7 20.79 10.66 -11.43
CA TYR A 7 21.39 11.93 -11.01
C TYR A 7 21.94 11.84 -9.58
N VAL A 8 21.13 11.34 -8.63
CA VAL A 8 21.56 11.22 -7.23
C VAL A 8 22.75 10.29 -7.07
N LYS A 9 22.79 9.18 -7.83
CA LYS A 9 23.93 8.24 -7.80
C LYS A 9 25.27 8.88 -8.19
N GLN A 10 25.25 9.95 -8.99
CA GLN A 10 26.49 10.62 -9.44
C GLN A 10 27.07 11.58 -8.40
N HIS A 11 26.34 11.88 -7.32
CA HIS A 11 26.83 12.74 -6.25
C HIS A 11 27.85 12.01 -5.36
N GLU A 12 28.80 12.76 -4.80
CA GLU A 12 29.86 12.23 -3.91
C GLU A 12 29.28 11.62 -2.63
N ASN A 13 28.15 12.17 -2.13
CA ASN A 13 27.43 11.68 -0.97
C ASN A 13 25.95 11.45 -1.34
N PRO A 14 25.61 10.36 -2.03
CA PRO A 14 24.25 10.10 -2.44
C PRO A 14 23.37 9.80 -1.22
N ILE A 15 22.18 10.38 -1.19
CA ILE A 15 21.15 10.01 -0.22
C ILE A 15 20.60 8.62 -0.56
N PRO A 16 20.20 7.81 0.42
CA PRO A 16 19.52 6.54 0.18
C PRO A 16 18.23 6.77 -0.62
N LEU A 17 17.99 5.92 -1.61
CA LEU A 17 16.84 6.02 -2.50
C LEU A 17 15.98 4.77 -2.43
N ASN A 18 14.67 4.98 -2.26
CA ASN A 18 13.67 3.94 -2.43
C ASN A 18 13.14 4.00 -3.87
N TRP A 19 13.15 2.85 -4.54
CA TRP A 19 12.49 2.67 -5.83
C TRP A 19 11.05 2.23 -5.58
N ASP A 20 10.12 3.17 -5.68
CA ASP A 20 8.68 2.93 -5.65
C ASP A 20 8.10 3.22 -7.03
N ALA A 21 7.64 2.19 -7.70
CA ALA A 21 6.96 2.26 -8.99
C ALA A 21 5.57 1.63 -8.92
N GLU A 22 4.97 1.67 -7.75
CA GLU A 22 3.62 1.16 -7.44
C GLU A 22 3.44 -0.30 -7.88
N THR A 23 2.73 -0.53 -8.99
CA THR A 23 2.39 -1.88 -9.48
C THR A 23 3.48 -2.52 -10.37
N LEU A 24 4.61 -1.87 -10.56
CA LEU A 24 5.62 -2.32 -11.54
C LEU A 24 6.78 -3.12 -10.93
N VAL A 25 6.92 -3.17 -9.59
CA VAL A 25 8.01 -3.90 -8.94
C VAL A 25 7.52 -5.27 -8.52
N THR A 26 7.57 -6.23 -9.45
CA THR A 26 6.94 -7.55 -9.30
C THR A 26 7.92 -8.72 -9.27
N ASN A 27 9.23 -8.46 -9.36
CA ASN A 27 10.23 -9.53 -9.32
C ASN A 27 11.60 -9.00 -8.90
N TYR A 28 12.47 -9.88 -8.41
CA TYR A 28 13.80 -9.54 -7.93
C TYR A 28 14.74 -9.01 -9.03
N PHE A 29 14.53 -9.35 -10.30
CA PHE A 29 15.33 -8.80 -11.39
C PHE A 29 15.16 -7.29 -11.50
N GLN A 30 13.93 -6.79 -11.33
CA GLN A 30 13.66 -5.35 -11.31
C GLN A 30 14.29 -4.68 -10.08
N CYS A 31 14.17 -5.30 -8.90
CA CYS A 31 14.79 -4.81 -7.67
C CYS A 31 16.30 -4.66 -7.86
N ASN A 32 16.97 -5.71 -8.33
CA ASN A 32 18.42 -5.74 -8.54
C ASN A 32 18.86 -4.82 -9.68
N TYR A 33 18.04 -4.66 -10.73
CA TYR A 33 18.33 -3.69 -11.79
C TYR A 33 18.38 -2.27 -11.24
N TRP A 34 17.39 -1.86 -10.45
CA TRP A 34 17.37 -0.53 -9.88
C TRP A 34 18.41 -0.34 -8.76
N GLY A 35 18.73 -1.41 -8.03
CA GLY A 35 19.86 -1.43 -7.11
C GLY A 35 21.17 -1.09 -7.81
N LYS A 36 21.46 -1.74 -8.94
CA LYS A 36 22.63 -1.41 -9.78
C LYS A 36 22.59 0.04 -10.32
N LYS A 37 21.40 0.63 -10.44
CA LYS A 37 21.22 2.03 -10.84
C LYS A 37 21.35 3.03 -9.69
N GLY A 38 21.34 2.57 -8.43
CA GLY A 38 21.56 3.39 -7.24
C GLY A 38 20.43 3.43 -6.24
N ALA A 39 19.37 2.64 -6.41
CA ALA A 39 18.38 2.44 -5.38
C ALA A 39 18.93 1.57 -4.25
N ASN A 40 18.61 1.91 -3.01
CA ASN A 40 18.98 1.14 -1.82
C ASN A 40 17.87 0.18 -1.42
N ARG A 41 16.62 0.54 -1.71
CA ARG A 41 15.43 -0.22 -1.37
C ARG A 41 14.46 -0.24 -2.53
N ALA A 42 13.73 -1.35 -2.69
CA ALA A 42 12.63 -1.48 -3.63
C ALA A 42 11.31 -1.68 -2.87
N VAL A 43 10.30 -0.90 -3.23
CA VAL A 43 8.93 -1.05 -2.72
C VAL A 43 8.20 -2.00 -3.65
N LEU A 44 7.73 -3.12 -3.13
CA LEU A 44 7.07 -4.15 -3.93
C LEU A 44 5.65 -3.74 -4.35
N ALA A 45 5.23 -4.28 -5.48
CA ALA A 45 3.85 -4.18 -5.92
C ALA A 45 2.89 -4.85 -4.94
N ARG A 46 1.71 -4.28 -4.80
CA ARG A 46 0.70 -4.71 -3.80
C ARG A 46 -0.08 -5.95 -4.23
N GLU A 47 0.07 -6.36 -5.50
CA GLU A 47 -0.61 -7.50 -6.10
C GLU A 47 0.17 -8.82 -5.95
N LEU A 48 1.26 -8.80 -5.21
CA LEU A 48 2.09 -10.00 -4.97
C LEU A 48 1.52 -10.86 -3.84
N SER A 49 1.59 -12.17 -4.04
CA SER A 49 1.32 -13.14 -2.99
C SER A 49 2.49 -13.24 -2.00
N LEU A 50 2.24 -13.83 -0.84
CA LEU A 50 3.26 -14.07 0.18
C LEU A 50 4.45 -14.84 -0.38
N ASP A 51 4.21 -15.94 -1.12
CA ASP A 51 5.26 -16.75 -1.72
C ASP A 51 6.12 -15.95 -2.70
N GLU A 52 5.50 -15.07 -3.51
CA GLU A 52 6.23 -14.20 -4.43
C GLU A 52 7.07 -13.16 -3.70
N ILE A 53 6.55 -12.57 -2.61
CA ILE A 53 7.27 -11.61 -1.77
C ILE A 53 8.50 -12.27 -1.14
N ILE A 54 8.34 -13.45 -0.53
CA ILE A 54 9.43 -14.23 0.06
C ILE A 54 10.47 -14.58 -1.00
N HIS A 55 10.04 -15.08 -2.15
CA HIS A 55 10.94 -15.41 -3.26
C HIS A 55 11.73 -14.19 -3.76
N ILE A 56 11.09 -13.02 -3.85
CA ILE A 56 11.79 -11.78 -4.22
C ILE A 56 12.84 -11.45 -3.16
N LYS A 57 12.49 -11.50 -1.88
CA LYS A 57 13.42 -11.18 -0.79
C LYS A 57 14.64 -12.09 -0.77
N GLU A 58 14.47 -13.38 -0.99
CA GLU A 58 15.57 -14.36 -1.05
C GLU A 58 16.61 -14.08 -2.13
N HIS A 59 16.21 -13.36 -3.21
CA HIS A 59 17.05 -13.16 -4.40
C HIS A 59 17.38 -11.67 -4.66
N ALA A 60 16.86 -10.77 -3.84
CA ALA A 60 17.10 -9.34 -3.97
C ALA A 60 18.43 -8.93 -3.33
N ASP A 61 19.21 -8.10 -4.07
CA ASP A 61 20.46 -7.49 -3.60
C ASP A 61 20.24 -6.14 -2.90
N VAL A 62 18.98 -5.71 -2.74
CA VAL A 62 18.55 -4.45 -2.12
C VAL A 62 17.55 -4.71 -1.01
N GLU A 63 17.35 -3.72 -0.15
CA GLU A 63 16.29 -3.80 0.86
C GLU A 63 14.91 -3.89 0.19
N ILE A 64 14.01 -4.62 0.82
CA ILE A 64 12.63 -4.83 0.36
C ILE A 64 11.65 -4.18 1.32
N GLU A 65 10.75 -3.38 0.77
CA GLU A 65 9.66 -2.75 1.48
C GLU A 65 8.31 -3.27 0.97
N VAL A 66 7.43 -3.63 1.89
CA VAL A 66 6.07 -4.16 1.62
C VAL A 66 5.03 -3.25 2.27
N GLN A 67 3.95 -2.94 1.56
CA GLN A 67 2.81 -2.27 2.16
C GLN A 67 2.03 -3.26 3.02
N VAL A 68 1.88 -2.94 4.30
CA VAL A 68 1.21 -3.79 5.29
C VAL A 68 -0.09 -3.19 5.82
N HIS A 69 -0.33 -1.90 5.57
CA HIS A 69 -1.55 -1.23 6.03
C HIS A 69 -2.03 -0.13 5.08
N GLY A 70 -3.35 0.02 5.01
CA GLY A 70 -4.02 1.15 4.41
C GLY A 70 -4.58 0.91 3.01
N MET A 71 -5.12 1.98 2.44
CA MET A 71 -5.82 1.98 1.16
C MET A 71 -4.87 1.74 -0.02
N THR A 72 -5.34 0.98 -1.00
CA THR A 72 -4.60 0.74 -2.24
C THR A 72 -5.23 1.50 -3.41
N CYS A 73 -4.41 2.26 -4.16
CA CYS A 73 -4.84 2.82 -5.44
C CYS A 73 -4.78 1.72 -6.51
N MET A 74 -5.95 1.26 -6.96
CA MET A 74 -6.07 0.18 -7.94
C MET A 74 -5.95 0.68 -9.38
N PHE A 75 -6.36 1.92 -9.63
CA PHE A 75 -6.33 2.53 -10.95
C PHE A 75 -6.10 4.03 -10.85
N GLN A 76 -5.22 4.53 -11.70
CA GLN A 76 -4.96 5.95 -11.84
C GLN A 76 -4.99 6.38 -13.31
N SER A 77 -5.63 7.50 -13.59
CA SER A 77 -5.60 8.16 -14.89
C SER A 77 -5.33 9.65 -14.72
N LYS A 78 -4.42 10.20 -15.53
CA LYS A 78 -4.20 11.66 -15.58
C LYS A 78 -5.38 12.42 -16.22
N ARG A 79 -6.41 11.71 -16.69
CA ARG A 79 -7.61 12.30 -17.29
C ARG A 79 -8.67 12.49 -16.21
N MET A 80 -9.42 13.57 -16.35
CA MET A 80 -10.61 13.88 -15.54
C MET A 80 -11.78 13.01 -16.03
N LEU A 81 -11.80 11.73 -15.69
CA LEU A 81 -12.77 10.78 -16.25
C LEU A 81 -14.19 11.06 -15.77
N LEU A 82 -14.36 11.39 -14.49
CA LEU A 82 -15.66 11.72 -13.91
C LEU A 82 -16.19 13.04 -14.50
N GLY A 83 -15.38 14.10 -14.49
CA GLY A 83 -15.76 15.39 -15.06
C GLY A 83 -16.17 15.28 -16.53
N ASN A 84 -15.42 14.51 -17.33
CA ASN A 84 -15.74 14.27 -18.72
C ASN A 84 -17.01 13.43 -18.91
N TYR A 85 -17.21 12.40 -18.07
CA TYR A 85 -18.44 11.59 -18.10
C TYR A 85 -19.68 12.42 -17.80
N TYR A 86 -19.66 13.25 -16.75
CA TYR A 86 -20.78 14.10 -16.40
C TYR A 86 -21.05 15.18 -17.47
N THR A 87 -20.00 15.74 -18.06
CA THR A 87 -20.13 16.67 -19.19
C THR A 87 -20.80 16.00 -20.38
N PHE A 88 -20.42 14.76 -20.70
CA PHE A 88 -21.04 13.97 -21.77
C PHE A 88 -22.53 13.68 -21.49
N GLN A 89 -22.90 13.48 -20.23
CA GLN A 89 -24.28 13.26 -19.78
C GLN A 89 -25.10 14.55 -19.68
N GLU A 90 -24.55 15.71 -20.10
CA GLU A 90 -25.16 17.03 -19.95
C GLU A 90 -25.57 17.37 -18.49
N ARG A 91 -24.91 16.73 -17.51
CA ARG A 91 -25.10 16.96 -16.08
C ARG A 91 -23.96 17.81 -15.53
N GLN A 92 -24.31 18.82 -14.70
CA GLN A 92 -23.30 19.54 -13.94
C GLN A 92 -22.95 18.70 -12.71
N MET A 93 -21.75 18.18 -12.66
CA MET A 93 -21.20 17.65 -11.43
C MET A 93 -20.55 18.80 -10.67
N LYS A 94 -21.07 19.13 -9.51
CA LYS A 94 -20.30 19.85 -8.51
C LYS A 94 -19.38 18.83 -7.86
N ILE A 95 -18.16 18.72 -8.35
CA ILE A 95 -17.09 18.00 -7.64
C ILE A 95 -16.71 18.93 -6.49
N GLU A 96 -17.45 18.85 -5.41
CA GLU A 96 -17.05 19.49 -4.16
C GLU A 96 -15.98 18.58 -3.54
N ARG A 97 -14.75 19.06 -3.55
CA ARG A 97 -13.55 18.43 -2.99
C ARG A 97 -13.56 18.37 -1.45
N GLN A 98 -14.73 18.24 -0.83
CA GLN A 98 -14.85 18.26 0.62
C GLN A 98 -15.15 16.85 1.12
N HIS A 99 -14.33 16.40 2.05
CA HIS A 99 -14.45 15.15 2.80
C HIS A 99 -15.84 14.92 3.45
N ASP A 100 -16.68 15.93 3.52
CA ASP A 100 -17.92 15.92 4.30
C ASP A 100 -19.16 15.46 3.51
N GLN A 101 -19.05 15.13 2.21
CA GLN A 101 -20.24 14.88 1.37
C GLN A 101 -20.41 13.45 0.84
N GLY A 102 -19.68 12.51 1.40
CA GLY A 102 -19.74 11.11 0.99
C GLY A 102 -18.93 10.83 -0.28
N ASP A 103 -18.27 9.71 -0.30
CA ASP A 103 -17.41 9.28 -1.38
C ASP A 103 -18.21 8.98 -2.64
N LEU A 104 -17.67 9.36 -3.79
CA LEU A 104 -18.12 8.83 -5.07
C LEU A 104 -17.66 7.37 -5.16
N LEU A 105 -18.61 6.49 -5.41
CA LEU A 105 -18.35 5.06 -5.48
C LEU A 105 -18.62 4.53 -6.88
N LEU A 106 -17.67 3.77 -7.40
CA LEU A 106 -17.90 2.88 -8.53
C LEU A 106 -18.42 1.55 -7.98
N TYR A 107 -19.65 1.16 -8.36
CA TYR A 107 -20.25 -0.08 -7.90
C TYR A 107 -20.10 -1.19 -8.91
N ASP A 108 -19.50 -2.29 -8.49
CA ASP A 108 -19.40 -3.55 -9.24
C ASP A 108 -20.50 -4.49 -8.76
N GLU A 109 -21.58 -4.61 -9.55
CA GLU A 109 -22.74 -5.44 -9.23
C GLU A 109 -22.42 -6.95 -9.17
N GLU A 110 -21.39 -7.40 -9.90
CA GLU A 110 -21.05 -8.83 -9.93
C GLU A 110 -20.36 -9.28 -8.66
N ARG A 111 -19.55 -8.38 -8.07
CA ARG A 111 -18.77 -8.67 -6.86
C ARG A 111 -19.32 -8.02 -5.60
N ASP A 112 -20.38 -7.23 -5.73
CA ASP A 112 -20.95 -6.39 -4.65
C ASP A 112 -19.91 -5.45 -4.00
N ASN A 113 -18.95 -4.98 -4.78
CA ASN A 113 -17.88 -4.12 -4.31
C ASN A 113 -18.16 -2.64 -4.61
N LYS A 114 -17.80 -1.78 -3.67
CA LYS A 114 -17.88 -0.32 -3.78
C LYS A 114 -16.49 0.27 -3.76
N TYR A 115 -16.01 0.73 -4.91
CA TYR A 115 -14.68 1.31 -5.06
C TYR A 115 -14.75 2.83 -4.90
N PRO A 116 -14.09 3.43 -3.90
CA PRO A 116 -13.99 4.88 -3.79
C PRO A 116 -13.30 5.49 -5.00
N VAL A 117 -13.85 6.57 -5.52
CA VAL A 117 -13.29 7.28 -6.69
C VAL A 117 -13.03 8.73 -6.32
N PHE A 118 -11.79 9.15 -6.50
CA PHE A 118 -11.34 10.52 -6.27
C PHE A 118 -10.89 11.14 -7.58
N GLU A 119 -11.21 12.42 -7.77
CA GLU A 119 -10.76 13.18 -8.93
C GLU A 119 -10.27 14.54 -8.50
N ASP A 120 -9.03 14.86 -8.83
CA ASP A 120 -8.38 16.13 -8.55
C ASP A 120 -7.58 16.63 -9.77
N TYR A 121 -6.71 17.62 -9.58
CA TYR A 121 -5.86 18.15 -10.64
C TYR A 121 -4.82 17.14 -11.18
N ASN A 122 -4.54 16.04 -10.45
CA ASN A 122 -3.66 14.97 -10.90
C ASN A 122 -4.41 13.93 -11.76
N GLY A 123 -5.75 13.98 -11.75
CA GLY A 123 -6.60 13.07 -12.52
C GLY A 123 -7.59 12.30 -11.67
N THR A 124 -7.95 11.10 -12.12
CA THR A 124 -8.93 10.22 -11.48
C THR A 124 -8.21 9.03 -10.86
N HIS A 125 -8.56 8.72 -9.60
CA HIS A 125 -8.03 7.62 -8.81
C HIS A 125 -9.18 6.72 -8.35
N ILE A 126 -9.05 5.42 -8.56
CA ILE A 126 -9.99 4.42 -8.05
C ILE A 126 -9.25 3.62 -6.99
N MET A 127 -9.80 3.61 -5.78
CA MET A 127 -9.18 2.98 -4.62
C MET A 127 -9.81 1.61 -4.33
N SER A 128 -9.08 0.78 -3.56
CA SER A 128 -9.59 -0.51 -3.08
C SER A 128 -10.87 -0.34 -2.25
N PRO A 129 -11.79 -1.31 -2.29
CA PRO A 129 -13.00 -1.27 -1.44
C PRO A 129 -12.67 -1.47 0.04
N ASN A 130 -11.59 -2.20 0.33
CA ASN A 130 -11.11 -2.52 1.66
C ASN A 130 -9.74 -1.90 1.91
N ASP A 131 -9.36 -1.75 3.17
CA ASP A 131 -8.00 -1.39 3.57
C ASP A 131 -7.21 -2.66 3.88
N ILE A 132 -5.95 -2.69 3.46
CA ILE A 132 -5.04 -3.77 3.87
C ILE A 132 -4.76 -3.61 5.37
N CYS A 133 -4.80 -4.73 6.10
CA CYS A 133 -4.29 -4.84 7.46
C CYS A 133 -3.61 -6.19 7.64
N LEU A 134 -2.28 -6.19 7.72
CA LEU A 134 -1.46 -7.42 7.81
C LEU A 134 -0.78 -7.57 9.17
N ILE A 135 -1.31 -6.92 10.22
CA ILE A 135 -0.67 -6.95 11.54
C ILE A 135 -0.63 -8.35 12.15
N GLU A 136 -1.58 -9.20 11.80
CA GLU A 136 -1.65 -10.60 12.25
C GLU A 136 -0.78 -11.53 11.39
N GLU A 137 -0.29 -11.07 10.23
CA GLU A 137 0.43 -11.84 9.21
C GLU A 137 1.94 -11.53 9.19
N LEU A 138 2.43 -10.68 10.10
CA LEU A 138 3.80 -10.17 10.04
C LEU A 138 4.86 -11.25 10.30
N GLU A 139 4.53 -12.36 10.98
CA GLU A 139 5.48 -13.44 11.27
C GLU A 139 6.22 -13.88 10.01
N SER A 140 5.49 -14.20 8.94
CA SER A 140 6.10 -14.67 7.68
C SER A 140 7.04 -13.64 7.07
N PHE A 141 6.74 -12.33 7.23
CA PHE A 141 7.61 -11.26 6.77
C PHE A 141 8.85 -11.08 7.65
N PHE A 142 8.71 -11.26 8.97
CA PHE A 142 9.83 -11.24 9.90
C PHE A 142 10.78 -12.40 9.62
N GLU A 143 10.26 -13.63 9.45
CA GLU A 143 11.04 -14.82 9.15
C GLU A 143 11.76 -14.70 7.80
N ALA A 144 11.11 -14.12 6.78
CA ALA A 144 11.71 -13.82 5.49
C ALA A 144 12.74 -12.68 5.55
N GLY A 145 12.77 -11.92 6.65
CA GLY A 145 13.68 -10.79 6.85
C GLY A 145 13.33 -9.57 5.98
N ILE A 146 12.05 -9.29 5.76
CA ILE A 146 11.60 -8.06 5.08
C ILE A 146 12.15 -6.84 5.83
N ASP A 147 12.73 -5.89 5.10
CA ASP A 147 13.51 -4.79 5.69
C ASP A 147 12.66 -3.62 6.16
N ALA A 148 11.49 -3.40 5.54
CA ALA A 148 10.63 -2.27 5.89
C ALA A 148 9.15 -2.56 5.60
N PHE A 149 8.30 -2.03 6.48
CA PHE A 149 6.85 -2.04 6.34
C PHE A 149 6.33 -0.64 6.03
N LYS A 150 5.47 -0.54 5.03
CA LYS A 150 4.83 0.71 4.62
C LYS A 150 3.40 0.76 5.12
N ILE A 151 3.09 1.81 5.87
CA ILE A 151 1.73 2.20 6.24
C ILE A 151 1.32 3.32 5.29
N ASP A 152 0.25 3.13 4.51
CA ASP A 152 -0.31 4.17 3.65
C ASP A 152 -1.46 4.86 4.38
N GLY A 153 -1.23 6.09 4.80
CA GLY A 153 -2.17 6.92 5.56
C GLY A 153 -3.02 7.86 4.69
N ILE A 154 -3.13 7.59 3.38
CA ILE A 154 -3.90 8.46 2.48
C ILE A 154 -5.35 8.58 2.95
N LEU A 155 -5.86 9.83 3.01
CA LEU A 155 -7.21 10.18 3.45
C LEU A 155 -7.53 9.83 4.93
N GLN A 156 -6.54 9.43 5.71
CA GLN A 156 -6.69 9.12 7.12
C GLN A 156 -6.34 10.33 8.01
N SER A 157 -6.90 10.34 9.24
CA SER A 157 -6.59 11.36 10.23
C SER A 157 -5.21 11.14 10.87
N GLU A 158 -4.67 12.18 11.48
CA GLU A 158 -3.44 12.08 12.27
C GLU A 158 -3.59 11.08 13.43
N GLU A 159 -4.75 11.08 14.10
CA GLU A 159 -5.07 10.15 15.18
C GLU A 159 -5.03 8.70 14.69
N TYR A 160 -5.65 8.43 13.54
CA TYR A 160 -5.63 7.10 12.91
C TYR A 160 -4.19 6.63 12.63
N ILE A 161 -3.40 7.48 11.98
CA ILE A 161 -2.01 7.14 11.64
C ILE A 161 -1.17 6.87 12.89
N ASN A 162 -1.39 7.63 13.95
CA ASN A 162 -0.68 7.44 15.22
C ASN A 162 -1.00 6.06 15.83
N VAL A 163 -2.29 5.71 15.96
CA VAL A 163 -2.71 4.41 16.51
C VAL A 163 -2.16 3.25 15.66
N VAL A 164 -2.34 3.31 14.35
CA VAL A 164 -1.82 2.26 13.45
C VAL A 164 -0.31 2.11 13.59
N THR A 165 0.43 3.22 13.59
CA THR A 165 1.90 3.17 13.68
C THR A 165 2.35 2.62 15.03
N GLU A 166 1.65 2.95 16.13
CA GLU A 166 1.92 2.42 17.45
C GLU A 166 1.73 0.90 17.51
N GLN A 167 0.63 0.39 16.99
CA GLN A 167 0.35 -1.05 17.00
C GLN A 167 1.34 -1.84 16.13
N TYR A 168 1.68 -1.34 14.92
CA TYR A 168 2.71 -1.99 14.11
C TYR A 168 4.10 -1.91 14.74
N ARG A 169 4.44 -0.84 15.47
CA ARG A 169 5.68 -0.75 16.24
C ARG A 169 5.71 -1.78 17.36
N GLU A 170 4.61 -1.88 18.12
CA GLU A 170 4.46 -2.88 19.18
C GLU A 170 4.59 -4.31 18.66
N ALA A 171 3.94 -4.61 17.51
CA ALA A 171 4.08 -5.91 16.86
C ALA A 171 5.55 -6.26 16.52
N ILE A 172 6.28 -5.30 15.96
CA ILE A 172 7.71 -5.47 15.63
C ILE A 172 8.55 -5.68 16.88
N ASP A 173 8.32 -4.89 17.91
CA ASP A 173 9.10 -4.95 19.14
C ASP A 173 8.81 -6.26 19.88
N LEU A 174 7.54 -6.66 19.97
CA LEU A 174 7.11 -7.93 20.56
C LEU A 174 7.73 -9.14 19.86
N PHE A 175 7.66 -9.20 18.51
CA PHE A 175 8.27 -10.28 17.76
C PHE A 175 9.79 -10.37 17.97
N ASN A 176 10.47 -9.22 18.04
CA ASN A 176 11.92 -9.19 18.28
C ASN A 176 12.32 -9.64 19.68
N GLU A 177 11.47 -9.41 20.68
CA GLU A 177 11.71 -9.83 22.07
C GLU A 177 11.33 -11.29 22.30
N ASP A 178 10.17 -11.71 21.82
CA ASP A 178 9.61 -13.05 21.99
C ASP A 178 8.62 -13.37 20.84
N PRO A 179 9.05 -14.12 19.81
CA PRO A 179 8.16 -14.50 18.70
C PRO A 179 6.92 -15.31 19.13
N ASP A 180 7.04 -16.16 20.16
CA ASP A 180 5.91 -16.94 20.67
C ASP A 180 4.87 -16.03 21.33
N ALA A 181 5.31 -14.98 22.03
CA ALA A 181 4.41 -13.98 22.60
C ALA A 181 3.68 -13.18 21.50
N TYR A 182 4.36 -12.84 20.40
CA TYR A 182 3.69 -12.20 19.27
C TYR A 182 2.57 -13.08 18.72
N GLU A 183 2.79 -14.38 18.51
CA GLU A 183 1.76 -15.31 18.05
C GLU A 183 0.53 -15.38 18.98
N ASP A 184 0.76 -15.33 20.30
CA ASP A 184 -0.30 -15.37 21.30
C ASP A 184 -1.08 -14.05 21.39
N GLU A 185 -0.44 -12.89 21.12
CA GLU A 185 -0.99 -11.56 21.36
C GLU A 185 -1.37 -10.79 20.10
N LYS A 186 -0.97 -11.21 18.89
CA LYS A 186 -1.17 -10.47 17.62
C LYS A 186 -2.63 -10.06 17.37
N PHE A 187 -3.60 -10.86 17.81
CA PHE A 187 -5.04 -10.56 17.68
C PHE A 187 -5.46 -9.36 18.54
N MET A 188 -4.78 -9.12 19.66
CA MET A 188 -5.06 -7.95 20.51
C MET A 188 -4.47 -6.66 19.94
N LEU A 189 -3.46 -6.76 19.07
CA LEU A 189 -2.84 -5.60 18.43
C LEU A 189 -3.72 -5.00 17.33
N VAL A 190 -4.67 -5.77 16.79
CA VAL A 190 -5.62 -5.25 15.79
C VAL A 190 -6.78 -4.49 16.43
N ASP A 191 -7.20 -4.85 17.65
CA ASP A 191 -8.35 -4.27 18.33
C ASP A 191 -8.35 -2.71 18.34
N PRO A 192 -7.26 -2.02 18.75
CA PRO A 192 -7.24 -0.56 18.75
C PRO A 192 -7.38 0.06 17.34
N ILE A 193 -6.94 -0.66 16.32
CA ILE A 193 -7.06 -0.21 14.93
C ILE A 193 -8.51 -0.37 14.45
N GLU A 194 -9.16 -1.50 14.78
CA GLU A 194 -10.56 -1.75 14.46
C GLU A 194 -11.51 -0.73 15.10
N GLU A 195 -11.23 -0.31 16.34
CA GLU A 195 -12.04 0.68 17.05
C GLU A 195 -12.12 2.04 16.34
N ILE A 196 -11.08 2.40 15.58
CA ILE A 196 -11.00 3.67 14.85
C ILE A 196 -11.24 3.52 13.34
N GLN A 197 -11.36 2.27 12.84
CA GLN A 197 -11.58 2.00 11.42
C GLN A 197 -12.99 2.45 11.00
N PRO A 198 -13.13 3.19 9.89
CA PRO A 198 -14.44 3.55 9.38
C PRO A 198 -15.27 2.30 9.03
N GLU A 199 -16.52 2.21 9.52
CA GLU A 199 -17.43 1.07 9.30
C GLU A 199 -17.60 0.66 7.82
N HIS A 200 -17.47 1.61 6.90
CA HIS A 200 -17.63 1.38 5.46
C HIS A 200 -16.34 0.93 4.76
N ARG A 201 -15.26 0.74 5.52
CA ARG A 201 -13.95 0.33 5.02
C ARG A 201 -13.43 -0.87 5.83
N PRO A 202 -13.94 -2.08 5.54
CA PRO A 202 -13.46 -3.27 6.21
C PRO A 202 -11.99 -3.56 5.85
N PHE A 203 -11.33 -4.35 6.67
CA PHE A 203 -9.99 -4.85 6.40
C PHE A 203 -10.01 -6.10 5.51
N ASP A 204 -8.92 -6.29 4.76
CA ASP A 204 -8.57 -7.56 4.11
C ASP A 204 -7.04 -7.73 4.05
N GLU A 205 -6.61 -8.92 3.62
CA GLU A 205 -5.20 -9.25 3.44
C GLU A 205 -4.70 -8.89 2.01
N GLY A 206 -5.47 -8.12 1.24
CA GLY A 206 -5.12 -7.74 -0.11
C GLY A 206 -4.98 -8.95 -1.05
N PHE A 207 -3.80 -9.12 -1.61
CA PHE A 207 -3.45 -10.23 -2.50
C PHE A 207 -2.60 -11.31 -1.84
N LEU A 208 -2.31 -11.19 -0.55
CA LEU A 208 -1.33 -12.02 0.15
C LEU A 208 -1.54 -13.54 -0.07
N TYR A 209 -2.80 -13.99 -0.05
CA TYR A 209 -3.18 -15.40 -0.20
C TYR A 209 -3.92 -15.68 -1.52
N LYS A 210 -3.98 -14.72 -2.43
CA LYS A 210 -4.63 -14.89 -3.74
C LYS A 210 -3.63 -15.46 -4.74
N GLN A 211 -4.09 -16.41 -5.55
CA GLN A 211 -3.30 -16.87 -6.70
C GLN A 211 -3.30 -15.77 -7.78
N THR A 212 -2.11 -15.30 -8.12
CA THR A 212 -1.95 -14.37 -9.24
C THR A 212 -2.13 -15.15 -10.54
N VAL A 213 -3.10 -14.75 -11.35
CA VAL A 213 -3.33 -15.33 -12.69
C VAL A 213 -2.73 -14.35 -13.69
N TYR A 214 -1.63 -14.76 -14.33
CA TYR A 214 -0.96 -14.01 -15.40
C TYR A 214 -1.52 -14.34 -16.77
#